data_6621a2012c7ad7cfcec5acb1bcac264e
#
_entry.id   6621a2012c7ad7cfcec5acb1bcac264e
#
_cell.length_a   1.000
_cell.length_b   1.000
_cell.length_c   1.000
_cell.angle_alpha   90.00
_cell.angle_beta   90.00
_cell.angle_gamma   90.00
#
_symmetry.space_group_name_H-M   'P 1'
#
loop_
_entity.id
_entity.type
_entity.pdbx_description
1 polymer ?
#
loop_
_entity_poly.entity_id
_entity_poly.type
_entity_poly.pdbx_seq_one_letter_code
_entity_poly.pdbx_strand_id
1 'polypeptide(L)' 'MDAPVVVARVPSLVEAQLVVGMLGNSGIAAATSSDDAGGFDPQLQLTQGVRVLVSADDEPRARRLIAEANAGTP' A
#
# COMPACT_ATOMS: atom_id res chain seq x y z
N MET A 1 16.50 8.90 -9.74
CA MET A 1 15.43 8.72 -8.76
C MET A 1 14.31 7.94 -9.38
N ASP A 2 13.97 6.85 -8.77
CA ASP A 2 13.03 5.92 -9.38
C ASP A 2 11.61 6.27 -9.03
N ALA A 3 10.72 6.01 -9.96
CA ALA A 3 9.31 6.18 -9.72
C ALA A 3 8.85 5.15 -8.68
N PRO A 4 7.93 5.53 -7.80
CA PRO A 4 7.41 4.56 -6.84
C PRO A 4 6.59 3.48 -7.55
N VAL A 5 6.57 2.31 -6.94
CA VAL A 5 5.82 1.19 -7.48
C VAL A 5 4.76 0.76 -6.47
N VAL A 6 3.65 0.27 -6.99
CA VAL A 6 2.55 -0.19 -6.16
C VAL A 6 2.87 -1.62 -5.70
N VAL A 7 2.85 -1.83 -4.38
CA VAL A 7 3.10 -3.16 -3.83
C VAL A 7 1.87 -3.75 -3.16
N ALA A 8 0.84 -2.95 -2.96
CA ALA A 8 -0.38 -3.47 -2.36
C ALA A 8 -1.53 -2.55 -2.69
N ARG A 9 -2.72 -3.13 -2.76
CA ARG A 9 -3.97 -2.39 -2.84
C ARG A 9 -4.88 -2.90 -1.75
N VAL A 10 -5.43 -1.99 -1.00
CA VAL A 10 -6.27 -2.34 0.14
C VAL A 10 -7.55 -1.51 0.08
N PRO A 11 -8.62 -1.98 0.70
CA PRO A 11 -9.93 -1.32 0.54
C PRO A 11 -10.09 -0.04 1.33
N SER A 12 -9.20 0.25 2.27
CA SER A 12 -9.39 1.45 3.08
C SER A 12 -8.06 2.09 3.40
N LEU A 13 -8.12 3.37 3.74
CA LEU A 13 -6.93 4.11 4.13
C LEU A 13 -6.35 3.54 5.42
N VAL A 14 -7.20 3.10 6.34
CA VAL A 14 -6.72 2.53 7.59
C VAL A 14 -5.84 1.31 7.33
N GLU A 15 -6.29 0.43 6.45
CA GLU A 15 -5.48 -0.74 6.13
C GLU A 15 -4.20 -0.35 5.42
N ALA A 16 -4.27 0.66 4.55
CA ALA A 16 -3.07 1.13 3.87
C ALA A 16 -2.06 1.65 4.87
N GLN A 17 -2.51 2.37 5.87
CA GLN A 17 -1.62 2.91 6.88
C GLN A 17 -1.00 1.81 7.74
N LEU A 18 -1.74 0.75 7.97
CA LEU A 18 -1.18 -0.41 8.68
C LEU A 18 -0.04 -1.02 7.89
N VAL A 19 -0.21 -1.16 6.58
CA VAL A 19 0.84 -1.70 5.72
C VAL A 19 2.04 -0.76 5.72
N VAL A 20 1.80 0.54 5.60
CA VAL A 20 2.88 1.52 5.62
C VAL A 20 3.65 1.43 6.93
N GLY A 21 2.94 1.30 8.04
CA GLY A 21 3.59 1.17 9.34
C GLY A 21 4.42 -0.10 9.45
N MET A 22 3.89 -1.19 8.94
CA MET A 22 4.62 -2.46 8.95
C MET A 22 5.91 -2.35 8.14
N LEU A 23 5.81 -1.77 6.95
CA LEU A 23 6.99 -1.61 6.10
C LEU A 23 7.98 -0.66 6.75
N GLY A 24 7.47 0.40 7.37
CA GLY A 24 8.35 1.35 8.06
C GLY A 24 9.13 0.71 9.19
N ASN A 25 8.52 -0.24 9.89
CA ASN A 25 9.23 -0.96 10.96
C ASN A 25 10.39 -1.79 10.40
N SER A 26 10.33 -2.12 9.14
CA SER A 26 11.40 -2.87 8.49
C SER A 26 12.36 -1.97 7.73
N GLY A 27 12.24 -0.68 7.90
CA GLY A 27 13.15 0.26 7.26
C GLY A 27 12.77 0.64 5.84
N ILE A 28 11.54 0.36 5.44
CA ILE A 28 11.08 0.67 4.08
C ILE A 28 10.15 1.87 4.15
N ALA A 29 10.52 2.93 3.44
CA ALA A 29 9.64 4.09 3.33
C ALA A 29 8.53 3.79 2.34
N ALA A 30 7.29 3.95 2.78
CA ALA A 30 6.14 3.68 1.95
C ALA A 30 5.18 4.86 2.01
N ALA A 31 4.37 4.99 0.98
CA ALA A 31 3.38 6.05 0.89
C ALA A 31 2.07 5.47 0.43
N THR A 32 0.99 6.19 0.66
CA THR A 32 -0.32 5.80 0.18
C THR A 32 -0.78 6.75 -0.90
N SER A 33 -1.59 6.22 -1.81
CA SER A 33 -2.18 7.01 -2.87
C SER A 33 -3.61 6.55 -3.04
N SER A 34 -4.53 7.47 -2.79
CA SER A 34 -5.94 7.21 -3.02
C SER A 34 -6.29 7.65 -4.42
N ASP A 35 -6.91 6.75 -5.14
CA ASP A 35 -7.34 7.07 -6.49
C ASP A 35 -8.80 7.48 -6.43
N ASP A 36 -9.04 8.67 -5.93
CA ASP A 36 -10.41 9.11 -5.71
C ASP A 36 -11.02 9.76 -6.93
N ALA A 37 -10.29 9.76 -8.03
CA ALA A 37 -10.83 10.20 -9.32
C ALA A 37 -11.57 11.51 -9.23
N GLY A 38 -11.08 12.42 -8.45
CA GLY A 38 -11.71 13.71 -8.29
C GLY A 38 -12.69 13.78 -7.14
N GLY A 39 -12.91 12.68 -6.47
CA GLY A 39 -13.71 12.69 -5.25
C GLY A 39 -15.17 12.96 -5.44
N PHE A 40 -15.69 12.75 -6.62
CA PHE A 40 -17.09 13.06 -6.88
C PHE A 40 -18.02 12.01 -6.35
N ASP A 41 -17.60 10.79 -6.37
CA ASP A 41 -18.49 9.68 -6.10
C ASP A 41 -17.87 8.78 -5.03
N PRO A 42 -18.35 8.91 -3.79
CA PRO A 42 -17.80 8.10 -2.71
C PRO A 42 -17.91 6.60 -2.94
N GLN A 43 -18.91 6.18 -3.70
CA GLN A 43 -19.07 4.77 -3.98
C GLN A 43 -17.93 4.24 -4.84
N LEU A 44 -17.44 5.05 -5.76
CA LEU A 44 -16.31 4.65 -6.56
C LEU A 44 -15.06 4.51 -5.73
N GLN A 45 -14.92 5.34 -4.72
CA GLN A 45 -13.77 5.25 -3.83
C GLN A 45 -13.74 3.91 -3.11
N LEU A 46 -14.91 3.41 -2.75
CA LEU A 46 -14.98 2.14 -2.05
C LEU A 46 -14.50 0.99 -2.91
N THR A 47 -14.72 1.08 -4.21
CA THR A 47 -14.33 -0.01 -5.11
C THR A 47 -12.91 0.10 -5.59
N GLN A 48 -12.34 1.31 -5.59
CA GLN A 48 -11.00 1.51 -6.11
C GLN A 48 -9.92 1.23 -5.10
N GLY A 49 -10.18 1.51 -3.85
CA GLY A 49 -9.23 1.21 -2.81
C GLY A 49 -8.10 2.23 -2.72
N VAL A 50 -7.12 1.87 -1.92
CA VAL A 50 -5.95 2.71 -1.67
C VAL A 50 -4.72 1.92 -2.04
N ARG A 51 -3.79 2.57 -2.72
CA ARG A 51 -2.54 1.92 -3.15
C ARG A 51 -1.43 2.25 -2.17
N VAL A 52 -0.59 1.25 -1.91
CA VAL A 52 0.61 1.42 -1.11
C VAL A 52 1.80 1.35 -2.05
N LEU A 53 2.66 2.36 -1.99
CA LEU A 53 3.78 2.48 -2.91
C LEU A 53 5.09 2.53 -2.13
N VAL A 54 6.12 1.98 -2.75
CA VAL A 54 7.48 2.03 -2.22
C VAL A 54 8.42 2.36 -3.36
N SER A 55 9.66 2.71 -3.02
CA SER A 55 10.70 2.88 -4.02
C SER A 55 10.92 1.56 -4.77
N ALA A 56 11.27 1.65 -6.05
CA ALA A 56 11.54 0.47 -6.84
C ALA A 56 12.62 -0.41 -6.20
N ASP A 57 13.59 0.21 -5.55
CA ASP A 57 14.65 -0.54 -4.90
C ASP A 57 14.14 -1.40 -3.76
N ASP A 58 13.06 -0.99 -3.14
CA ASP A 58 12.50 -1.70 -1.98
C ASP A 58 11.39 -2.64 -2.37
N GLU A 59 11.03 -2.70 -3.64
CA GLU A 59 9.88 -3.48 -4.06
C GLU A 59 9.98 -4.95 -3.66
N PRO A 60 11.09 -5.64 -3.92
CA PRO A 60 11.15 -7.07 -3.58
C PRO A 60 10.98 -7.32 -2.08
N ARG A 61 11.62 -6.47 -1.27
CA ARG A 61 11.50 -6.62 0.18
C ARG A 61 10.09 -6.32 0.65
N ALA A 62 9.50 -5.26 0.10
CA ALA A 62 8.15 -4.89 0.51
C ALA A 62 7.16 -5.99 0.16
N ARG A 63 7.27 -6.55 -1.03
CA ARG A 63 6.37 -7.63 -1.42
C ARG A 63 6.54 -8.86 -0.55
N ARG A 64 7.79 -9.17 -0.18
CA ARG A 64 8.04 -10.30 0.70
C ARG A 64 7.41 -10.09 2.07
N LEU A 65 7.59 -8.90 2.63
CA LEU A 65 7.04 -8.60 3.95
C LEU A 65 5.52 -8.68 3.95
N ILE A 66 4.90 -8.15 2.90
CA ILE A 66 3.45 -8.20 2.79
C ILE A 66 2.97 -9.64 2.66
N ALA A 67 3.67 -10.45 1.86
CA ALA A 67 3.32 -11.85 1.71
C ALA A 67 3.46 -12.61 3.02
N GLU A 68 4.51 -12.30 3.78
CA GLU A 68 4.71 -12.95 5.07
C GLU A 68 3.62 -12.57 6.06
N ALA A 69 3.20 -11.32 6.04
CA ALA A 69 2.14 -10.88 6.93
C ALA A 69 0.84 -11.58 6.58
N ASN A 70 0.54 -11.73 5.30
CA ASN A 70 -0.66 -12.42 4.87
C ASN A 70 -0.61 -13.91 5.20
N ALA A 71 0.57 -14.51 5.03
CA ALA A 71 0.72 -15.93 5.31
C ALA A 71 0.60 -16.24 6.79
N GLY A 72 0.95 -15.28 7.64
CA GLY A 72 0.84 -15.46 9.07
C GLY A 72 -0.57 -15.28 9.61
N THR A 73 -1.50 -14.90 8.76
CA THR A 73 -2.89 -14.71 9.17
C THR A 73 -3.66 -16.01 9.03
N PRO A 74 -4.28 -16.46 10.11
CA PRO A 74 -5.05 -17.70 10.06
C PRO A 74 -6.20 -17.62 9.08
#